data_4be860f4e6871bf2854ac6e1a0bb4d17
#
_entry.id   4be860f4e6871bf2854ac6e1a0bb4d17
#
_cell.length_a   1.000
_cell.length_b   1.000
_cell.length_c   1.000
_cell.angle_alpha   90.00
_cell.angle_beta   90.00
_cell.angle_gamma   90.00
#
_symmetry.space_group_name_H-M   'P 1'
#
loop_
_entity.id
_entity.type
_entity.pdbx_description
1 polymer ?
#
loop_
_entity_poly.entity_id
_entity_poly.type
_entity_poly.pdbx_seq_one_letter_code
_entity_poly.pdbx_strand_id
1 'polypeptide(L)'
;MNNQEALRTFTTGENFHLQHYLGAHREEKNGEIGYTFRVWAPNAQAVHLVGDFTDWVENQIPMVRNEAGVWEVFTSQAQEGQIYKYHITRANGHQIMKIDPLAVYFEARPGTGAVLTNIREKKWKDGLWLARRKRLGFFERPVNIYEAHAGSWKRNPDGSPYSFSQLKEELIPYLVEMNYTHIEFMPLMAHPLGLSWGYQLMGYFAFEHSYGTPEEFQDFVEECHINNIGVIVDWVPGHFTINDDALAYYDGTPTFEYQDHNKAHNYGWGALNFDLGKNEVQSFLISSIKFWIDFYHLDGIRVDAVSNMLYLDYDNAPWTPNKDGGNLNYEGYYFLQRLNTVIKLAHPDIMMIAEESSSATKITGMKEMGGLGFDYKWNMGWMNDILRFYEEDPIYRKYDFNLVTFSFMYVFNENYLLPFSHDEVVHGKKSMMHKMWGDRYNQFAGLRNLYTYQICHPGKKLLFMGSEYGQFLEWKSEEQLEWSNLEDPMNAKMKHFTSQLNQFYKDHRCLWEIDTSYDGIEIIDADNRDQSVLSFIRKGKKDEMLVCVFNMAPVERKDFTIGLPVAGIYEEVWNTELEEWGGVWKEHNQTVQTQEGLWKDYEQTLTFTLPAMGASIWKIKRRLKPAKKKE
;
A
#
# COMPACT_ATOMS: atom_id res chain seq x y z
N MET A 1 5.88 0.27 -32.07
CA MET A 1 4.69 -0.47 -32.55
C MET A 1 4.00 0.41 -33.59
N ASN A 2 3.57 -0.10 -34.74
CA ASN A 2 2.78 0.69 -35.67
C ASN A 2 1.29 0.66 -35.28
N ASN A 3 0.48 1.59 -35.85
CA ASN A 3 -0.93 1.74 -35.45
C ASN A 3 -1.78 0.49 -35.67
N GLN A 4 -1.51 -0.32 -36.74
CA GLN A 4 -2.24 -1.55 -36.98
C GLN A 4 -1.94 -2.63 -35.95
N GLU A 5 -0.68 -2.77 -35.58
CA GLU A 5 -0.25 -3.70 -34.54
C GLU A 5 -0.76 -3.27 -33.14
N ALA A 6 -0.72 -1.96 -32.83
CA ALA A 6 -1.28 -1.40 -31.62
C ALA A 6 -2.78 -1.68 -31.49
N LEU A 7 -3.53 -1.52 -32.58
CA LEU A 7 -4.95 -1.83 -32.65
C LEU A 7 -5.22 -3.32 -32.44
N ARG A 8 -4.52 -4.19 -33.19
CA ARG A 8 -4.67 -5.65 -33.09
C ARG A 8 -4.39 -6.13 -31.66
N THR A 9 -3.28 -5.69 -31.08
CA THR A 9 -2.91 -6.09 -29.71
C THR A 9 -3.85 -5.51 -28.64
N PHE A 10 -4.45 -4.34 -28.88
CA PHE A 10 -5.50 -3.78 -28.04
C PHE A 10 -6.73 -4.69 -27.99
N THR A 11 -7.26 -5.09 -29.14
CA THR A 11 -8.46 -5.94 -29.22
C THR A 11 -8.23 -7.39 -28.77
N THR A 12 -6.98 -7.86 -28.78
CA THR A 12 -6.61 -9.19 -28.23
C THR A 12 -6.20 -9.12 -26.74
N GLY A 13 -6.20 -7.94 -26.14
CA GLY A 13 -5.81 -7.74 -24.75
C GLY A 13 -4.30 -7.78 -24.50
N GLU A 14 -3.47 -7.70 -25.53
CA GLU A 14 -2.00 -7.85 -25.46
C GLU A 14 -1.24 -6.51 -25.56
N ASN A 15 -1.94 -5.40 -25.70
CA ASN A 15 -1.32 -4.08 -25.67
C ASN A 15 -1.19 -3.60 -24.23
N PHE A 16 0.04 -3.51 -23.71
CA PHE A 16 0.37 -3.02 -22.37
C PHE A 16 1.09 -1.66 -22.40
N HIS A 17 0.95 -0.92 -23.52
CA HIS A 17 1.46 0.42 -23.73
C HIS A 17 0.41 1.27 -24.48
N LEU A 18 -0.83 1.18 -24.05
CA LEU A 18 -1.97 1.77 -24.73
C LEU A 18 -1.87 3.29 -24.83
N GLN A 19 -1.20 3.93 -23.87
CA GLN A 19 -0.91 5.37 -23.85
C GLN A 19 -0.05 5.85 -25.04
N HIS A 20 0.56 4.96 -25.81
CA HIS A 20 1.26 5.32 -27.05
C HIS A 20 0.39 5.22 -28.30
N TYR A 21 -0.86 4.76 -28.15
CA TYR A 21 -1.80 4.62 -29.27
C TYR A 21 -3.09 5.43 -29.06
N LEU A 22 -3.81 5.23 -27.95
CA LEU A 22 -4.99 6.01 -27.58
C LEU A 22 -4.59 7.30 -26.85
N GLY A 23 -5.53 8.25 -26.74
CA GLY A 23 -5.31 9.58 -26.19
C GLY A 23 -4.86 10.59 -27.23
N ALA A 24 -4.24 11.67 -26.77
CA ALA A 24 -3.79 12.77 -27.62
C ALA A 24 -2.28 12.72 -27.86
N HIS A 25 -1.85 12.72 -29.14
CA HIS A 25 -0.45 12.60 -29.53
C HIS A 25 -0.05 13.72 -30.47
N ARG A 26 1.05 14.41 -30.13
CA ARG A 26 1.64 15.40 -31.04
C ARG A 26 2.27 14.68 -32.24
N GLU A 27 1.82 15.01 -33.44
CA GLU A 27 2.27 14.40 -34.71
C GLU A 27 2.44 15.46 -35.79
N GLU A 28 3.22 15.14 -36.80
CA GLU A 28 3.28 15.90 -38.07
C GLU A 28 2.58 15.10 -39.17
N LYS A 29 1.53 15.67 -39.75
CA LYS A 29 0.80 15.08 -40.88
C LYS A 29 0.73 16.07 -42.04
N ASN A 30 1.17 15.65 -43.20
CA ASN A 30 1.16 16.43 -44.46
C ASN A 30 1.89 17.79 -44.35
N GLY A 31 2.93 17.87 -43.51
CA GLY A 31 3.71 19.09 -43.28
C GLY A 31 3.10 20.04 -42.22
N GLU A 32 1.99 19.68 -41.62
CA GLU A 32 1.39 20.42 -40.49
C GLU A 32 1.66 19.72 -39.17
N ILE A 33 2.12 20.48 -38.17
CA ILE A 33 2.28 20.00 -36.79
C ILE A 33 0.94 20.20 -36.06
N GLY A 34 0.45 19.16 -35.43
CA GLY A 34 -0.80 19.16 -34.68
C GLY A 34 -0.88 17.99 -33.73
N TYR A 35 -2.09 17.61 -33.40
CA TYR A 35 -2.37 16.48 -32.50
C TYR A 35 -3.34 15.50 -33.14
N THR A 36 -3.03 14.22 -33.01
CA THR A 36 -3.97 13.12 -33.31
C THR A 36 -4.61 12.67 -31.99
N PHE A 37 -5.94 12.67 -31.97
CA PHE A 37 -6.75 12.20 -30.83
C PHE A 37 -7.37 10.86 -31.19
N ARG A 38 -7.28 9.88 -30.29
CA ARG A 38 -7.87 8.54 -30.44
C ARG A 38 -8.61 8.13 -29.18
N VAL A 39 -9.85 7.70 -29.31
CA VAL A 39 -10.69 7.24 -28.20
C VAL A 39 -11.46 5.99 -28.58
N TRP A 40 -11.59 5.05 -27.66
CA TRP A 40 -12.36 3.83 -27.86
C TRP A 40 -13.79 4.04 -27.37
N ALA A 41 -14.74 4.01 -28.30
CA ALA A 41 -16.17 4.14 -28.06
C ALA A 41 -16.93 3.28 -29.10
N PRO A 42 -16.92 1.93 -28.96
CA PRO A 42 -17.27 1.00 -30.03
C PRO A 42 -18.74 1.09 -30.47
N ASN A 43 -19.63 1.53 -29.62
CA ASN A 43 -21.07 1.59 -29.92
C ASN A 43 -21.60 3.04 -30.05
N ALA A 44 -20.73 4.05 -29.99
CA ALA A 44 -21.12 5.42 -30.25
C ALA A 44 -21.62 5.60 -31.68
N GLN A 45 -22.63 6.45 -31.91
CA GLN A 45 -23.14 6.82 -33.21
C GLN A 45 -22.24 7.88 -33.88
N ALA A 46 -21.70 8.83 -33.10
CA ALA A 46 -20.76 9.86 -33.52
C ALA A 46 -19.89 10.30 -32.35
N VAL A 47 -18.68 10.73 -32.64
CA VAL A 47 -17.76 11.35 -31.68
C VAL A 47 -17.18 12.61 -32.31
N HIS A 48 -17.17 13.71 -31.56
CA HIS A 48 -16.55 14.97 -31.95
C HIS A 48 -15.54 15.38 -30.90
N LEU A 49 -14.45 15.98 -31.33
CA LEU A 49 -13.48 16.59 -30.46
C LEU A 49 -13.89 18.02 -30.14
N VAL A 50 -13.90 18.41 -28.87
CA VAL A 50 -14.32 19.71 -28.36
C VAL A 50 -13.31 20.21 -27.34
N GLY A 51 -13.03 21.50 -27.32
CA GLY A 51 -12.12 22.11 -26.37
C GLY A 51 -11.91 23.59 -26.60
N ASP A 52 -10.91 24.18 -25.92
CA ASP A 52 -10.56 25.59 -26.05
C ASP A 52 -10.31 26.00 -27.50
N PHE A 53 -9.75 25.12 -28.32
CA PHE A 53 -9.47 25.35 -29.75
C PHE A 53 -10.72 25.34 -30.64
N THR A 54 -11.89 25.02 -30.12
CA THR A 54 -13.18 25.11 -30.80
C THR A 54 -14.13 26.11 -30.12
N ASP A 55 -13.62 26.94 -29.19
CA ASP A 55 -14.46 27.76 -28.29
C ASP A 55 -15.60 26.97 -27.64
N TRP A 56 -15.37 25.68 -27.39
CA TRP A 56 -16.32 24.70 -26.85
C TRP A 56 -17.60 24.52 -27.69
N VAL A 57 -17.55 24.91 -28.98
CA VAL A 57 -18.67 24.68 -29.90
C VAL A 57 -18.66 23.21 -30.33
N GLU A 58 -19.79 22.55 -30.07
CA GLU A 58 -19.99 21.14 -30.38
C GLU A 58 -20.03 20.88 -31.90
N ASN A 59 -19.69 19.67 -32.29
CA ASN A 59 -19.79 19.15 -33.69
C ASN A 59 -18.89 19.84 -34.74
N GLN A 60 -17.89 20.64 -34.33
CA GLN A 60 -16.97 21.26 -35.29
C GLN A 60 -15.89 20.32 -35.81
N ILE A 61 -15.35 19.42 -34.97
CA ILE A 61 -14.29 18.51 -35.34
C ILE A 61 -14.78 17.06 -35.24
N PRO A 62 -15.37 16.50 -36.31
CA PRO A 62 -15.84 15.10 -36.31
C PRO A 62 -14.68 14.12 -36.33
N MET A 63 -14.80 13.02 -35.61
CA MET A 63 -13.85 11.92 -35.61
C MET A 63 -14.32 10.78 -36.54
N VAL A 64 -13.37 9.99 -37.04
CA VAL A 64 -13.65 8.85 -37.93
C VAL A 64 -13.43 7.55 -37.15
N ARG A 65 -14.44 6.67 -37.21
CA ARG A 65 -14.41 5.36 -36.54
C ARG A 65 -13.74 4.30 -37.40
N ASN A 66 -12.86 3.48 -36.82
CA ASN A 66 -12.31 2.28 -37.44
C ASN A 66 -13.12 1.01 -37.07
N GLU A 67 -12.72 -0.14 -37.61
CA GLU A 67 -13.42 -1.43 -37.41
C GLU A 67 -13.45 -1.91 -35.96
N ALA A 68 -12.47 -1.53 -35.13
CA ALA A 68 -12.40 -1.91 -33.72
C ALA A 68 -13.13 -0.92 -32.78
N GLY A 69 -13.82 0.08 -33.34
CA GLY A 69 -14.56 1.07 -32.57
C GLY A 69 -13.69 2.16 -31.94
N VAL A 70 -12.47 2.35 -32.45
CA VAL A 70 -11.63 3.49 -32.09
C VAL A 70 -11.93 4.63 -33.06
N TRP A 71 -12.19 5.81 -32.47
CA TRP A 71 -12.43 7.06 -33.21
C TRP A 71 -11.13 7.86 -33.24
N GLU A 72 -10.80 8.41 -34.41
CA GLU A 72 -9.56 9.18 -34.65
C GLU A 72 -9.84 10.48 -35.39
N VAL A 73 -9.11 11.54 -35.01
CA VAL A 73 -9.00 12.79 -35.74
C VAL A 73 -7.64 13.43 -35.58
N PHE A 74 -7.12 14.07 -36.62
CA PHE A 74 -5.97 14.97 -36.55
C PHE A 74 -6.43 16.41 -36.68
N THR A 75 -5.87 17.30 -35.86
CA THR A 75 -6.09 18.75 -35.98
C THR A 75 -4.82 19.53 -35.66
N SER A 76 -4.53 20.56 -36.43
CA SER A 76 -3.46 21.53 -36.16
C SER A 76 -3.94 22.73 -35.31
N GLN A 77 -5.24 22.79 -34.94
CA GLN A 77 -5.81 23.88 -34.15
C GLN A 77 -5.47 23.73 -32.65
N ALA A 78 -5.32 22.51 -32.15
CA ALA A 78 -5.06 22.24 -30.75
C ALA A 78 -3.61 22.52 -30.36
N GLN A 79 -3.43 23.09 -29.16
CA GLN A 79 -2.12 23.45 -28.59
C GLN A 79 -1.95 22.87 -27.19
N GLU A 80 -0.69 22.62 -26.79
CA GLU A 80 -0.34 22.18 -25.44
C GLU A 80 -0.90 23.15 -24.38
N GLY A 81 -1.45 22.60 -23.31
CA GLY A 81 -2.06 23.32 -22.21
C GLY A 81 -3.55 23.61 -22.38
N GLN A 82 -4.12 23.44 -23.57
CA GLN A 82 -5.55 23.63 -23.79
C GLN A 82 -6.37 22.46 -23.21
N ILE A 83 -7.59 22.76 -22.81
CA ILE A 83 -8.53 21.80 -22.23
C ILE A 83 -9.42 21.24 -23.33
N TYR A 84 -9.69 19.93 -23.26
CA TYR A 84 -10.57 19.25 -24.24
C TYR A 84 -11.40 18.13 -23.60
N LYS A 85 -12.47 17.74 -24.28
CA LYS A 85 -13.34 16.57 -24.05
C LYS A 85 -13.76 15.95 -25.37
N TYR A 86 -14.38 14.77 -25.27
CA TYR A 86 -15.08 14.16 -26.41
C TYR A 86 -16.59 14.40 -26.25
N HIS A 87 -17.23 14.96 -27.28
CA HIS A 87 -18.68 15.04 -27.39
C HIS A 87 -19.19 13.79 -28.11
N ILE A 88 -19.83 12.90 -27.34
CA ILE A 88 -20.25 11.58 -27.81
C ILE A 88 -21.76 11.55 -28.02
N THR A 89 -22.21 11.17 -29.22
CA THR A 89 -23.58 10.72 -29.47
C THR A 89 -23.65 9.23 -29.16
N ARG A 90 -24.23 8.89 -28.02
CA ARG A 90 -24.34 7.52 -27.49
C ARG A 90 -25.19 6.63 -28.40
N ALA A 91 -25.11 5.30 -28.22
CA ALA A 91 -25.90 4.30 -28.94
C ALA A 91 -27.43 4.56 -28.89
N ASN A 92 -27.92 5.17 -27.82
CA ASN A 92 -29.33 5.55 -27.66
C ASN A 92 -29.68 6.95 -28.22
N GLY A 93 -28.73 7.63 -28.86
CA GLY A 93 -28.89 8.98 -29.43
C GLY A 93 -28.69 10.14 -28.43
N HIS A 94 -28.50 9.87 -27.14
CA HIS A 94 -28.21 10.91 -26.15
C HIS A 94 -26.80 11.45 -26.33
N GLN A 95 -26.64 12.76 -26.25
CA GLN A 95 -25.34 13.43 -26.41
C GLN A 95 -24.77 13.84 -25.06
N ILE A 96 -23.46 13.67 -24.87
CA ILE A 96 -22.77 13.98 -23.63
C ILE A 96 -21.28 14.28 -23.86
N MET A 97 -20.75 15.17 -23.02
CA MET A 97 -19.30 15.38 -22.91
C MET A 97 -18.67 14.32 -22.04
N LYS A 98 -17.61 13.68 -22.54
CA LYS A 98 -16.84 12.63 -21.85
C LYS A 98 -15.38 13.02 -21.71
N ILE A 99 -14.75 12.56 -20.62
CA ILE A 99 -13.31 12.68 -20.44
C ILE A 99 -12.53 11.90 -21.51
N ASP A 100 -11.25 12.21 -21.68
CA ASP A 100 -10.32 11.29 -22.33
C ASP A 100 -9.81 10.25 -21.32
N PRO A 101 -10.12 8.94 -21.48
CA PRO A 101 -9.68 7.89 -20.56
C PRO A 101 -8.14 7.74 -20.47
N LEU A 102 -7.42 8.21 -21.47
CA LEU A 102 -5.95 8.14 -21.55
C LEU A 102 -5.26 9.46 -21.20
N ALA A 103 -6.02 10.49 -20.79
CA ALA A 103 -5.42 11.74 -20.34
C ALA A 103 -4.45 11.50 -19.18
N VAL A 104 -3.31 12.18 -19.22
CA VAL A 104 -2.29 12.12 -18.16
C VAL A 104 -2.41 13.25 -17.14
N TYR A 105 -3.27 14.23 -17.43
CA TYR A 105 -3.56 15.35 -16.55
C TYR A 105 -4.94 15.93 -16.83
N PHE A 106 -5.65 16.35 -15.79
CA PHE A 106 -6.94 17.02 -15.88
C PHE A 106 -6.88 18.41 -15.29
N GLU A 107 -7.84 19.27 -15.64
CA GLU A 107 -8.04 20.56 -14.99
C GLU A 107 -8.41 20.40 -13.51
N ALA A 108 -8.28 21.50 -12.76
CA ALA A 108 -8.65 21.52 -11.34
C ALA A 108 -10.13 21.16 -11.12
N ARG A 109 -10.40 20.41 -10.07
CA ARG A 109 -11.77 20.13 -9.63
C ARG A 109 -12.56 21.42 -9.38
N PRO A 110 -13.86 21.50 -9.69
CA PRO A 110 -14.73 20.42 -10.15
C PRO A 110 -14.69 20.13 -11.66
N GLY A 111 -13.81 20.78 -12.41
CA GLY A 111 -13.62 20.51 -13.83
C GLY A 111 -13.14 19.07 -14.06
N THR A 112 -13.49 18.52 -15.25
CA THR A 112 -13.12 17.16 -15.67
C THR A 112 -12.56 17.14 -17.10
N GLY A 113 -12.20 18.30 -17.65
CA GLY A 113 -11.56 18.40 -18.96
C GLY A 113 -10.12 17.90 -18.91
N ALA A 114 -9.72 17.16 -19.93
CA ALA A 114 -8.33 16.75 -20.08
C ALA A 114 -7.47 17.93 -20.51
N VAL A 115 -6.32 18.12 -19.86
CA VAL A 115 -5.32 19.11 -20.27
C VAL A 115 -4.40 18.47 -21.30
N LEU A 116 -4.30 19.05 -22.46
CA LEU A 116 -3.43 18.56 -23.55
C LEU A 116 -1.97 18.68 -23.14
N THR A 117 -1.39 17.59 -22.71
CA THR A 117 -0.07 17.51 -22.10
C THR A 117 0.86 16.64 -22.95
N ASN A 118 2.02 17.16 -23.32
CA ASN A 118 3.06 16.38 -23.97
C ASN A 118 3.86 15.62 -22.90
N ILE A 119 3.80 14.30 -22.92
CA ILE A 119 4.66 13.46 -22.08
C ILE A 119 6.12 13.66 -22.53
N ARG A 120 6.93 14.24 -21.66
CA ARG A 120 8.37 14.46 -21.91
C ARG A 120 9.19 13.46 -21.12
N GLU A 121 10.25 12.95 -21.74
CA GLU A 121 11.21 12.09 -21.03
C GLU A 121 12.01 12.92 -20.01
N LYS A 122 11.90 12.53 -18.74
CA LYS A 122 12.75 13.07 -17.66
C LYS A 122 14.15 12.45 -17.75
N LYS A 123 15.17 13.28 -17.53
CA LYS A 123 16.55 12.82 -17.33
C LYS A 123 16.76 12.46 -15.86
N TRP A 124 16.47 11.23 -15.52
CA TRP A 124 16.55 10.71 -14.17
C TRP A 124 18.00 10.61 -13.64
N LYS A 125 18.19 10.86 -12.33
CA LYS A 125 19.46 10.75 -11.62
C LYS A 125 19.50 9.57 -10.63
N ASP A 126 18.48 8.74 -10.62
CA ASP A 126 18.25 7.63 -9.69
C ASP A 126 18.84 6.28 -10.14
N GLY A 127 19.68 6.27 -11.16
CA GLY A 127 20.25 5.04 -11.72
C GLY A 127 20.97 4.14 -10.72
N LEU A 128 21.56 4.69 -9.65
CA LEU A 128 22.18 3.90 -8.59
C LEU A 128 21.13 3.14 -7.76
N TRP A 129 20.02 3.79 -7.45
CA TRP A 129 18.90 3.17 -6.76
C TRP A 129 18.32 2.01 -7.56
N LEU A 130 17.97 2.24 -8.82
CA LEU A 130 17.41 1.23 -9.72
C LEU A 130 18.35 0.02 -9.89
N ALA A 131 19.65 0.26 -10.07
CA ALA A 131 20.65 -0.81 -10.15
C ALA A 131 20.74 -1.62 -8.84
N ARG A 132 20.68 -0.95 -7.68
CA ARG A 132 20.66 -1.59 -6.36
C ARG A 132 19.40 -2.41 -6.15
N ARG A 133 18.22 -1.86 -6.46
CA ARG A 133 16.91 -2.52 -6.38
C ARG A 133 16.90 -3.79 -7.21
N LYS A 134 17.29 -3.70 -8.48
CA LYS A 134 17.37 -4.85 -9.39
C LYS A 134 18.31 -5.95 -8.89
N ARG A 135 19.45 -5.58 -8.29
CA ARG A 135 20.44 -6.56 -7.80
C ARG A 135 20.03 -7.24 -6.51
N LEU A 136 19.39 -6.53 -5.60
CA LEU A 136 19.15 -6.98 -4.22
C LEU A 136 17.72 -7.49 -3.99
N GLY A 137 16.76 -7.09 -4.84
CA GLY A 137 15.36 -7.34 -4.60
C GLY A 137 14.86 -6.73 -3.28
N PHE A 138 13.74 -7.21 -2.77
CA PHE A 138 13.09 -6.69 -1.58
C PHE A 138 12.78 -7.76 -0.50
N PHE A 139 12.76 -9.06 -0.84
CA PHE A 139 12.40 -10.12 0.10
C PHE A 139 13.33 -10.20 1.31
N GLU A 140 14.64 -10.20 1.08
CA GLU A 140 15.66 -10.27 2.12
C GLU A 140 16.18 -8.89 2.53
N ARG A 141 15.29 -7.89 2.55
CA ARG A 141 15.60 -6.49 2.88
C ARG A 141 14.62 -5.97 3.92
N PRO A 142 15.03 -4.98 4.72
CA PRO A 142 14.06 -4.29 5.56
C PRO A 142 13.09 -3.53 4.66
N VAL A 143 11.80 -3.79 4.84
CA VAL A 143 10.70 -3.03 4.23
C VAL A 143 9.80 -2.57 5.37
N ASN A 144 9.85 -1.28 5.64
CA ASN A 144 9.06 -0.58 6.63
C ASN A 144 8.46 0.64 5.94
N ILE A 145 7.16 0.63 5.77
CA ILE A 145 6.41 1.54 4.91
C ILE A 145 5.72 2.61 5.75
N TYR A 146 5.89 3.86 5.36
CA TYR A 146 5.08 4.98 5.83
C TYR A 146 3.93 5.18 4.84
N GLU A 147 2.70 4.85 5.22
CA GLU A 147 1.53 5.10 4.40
C GLU A 147 1.05 6.54 4.59
N ALA A 148 0.79 7.26 3.50
CA ALA A 148 0.44 8.67 3.54
C ALA A 148 -0.67 9.05 2.55
N HIS A 149 -1.56 9.92 2.98
CA HIS A 149 -2.48 10.65 2.12
C HIS A 149 -1.87 12.02 1.78
N ALA A 150 -1.51 12.23 0.52
CA ALA A 150 -0.81 13.44 0.06
C ALA A 150 -1.58 14.73 0.41
N GLY A 151 -2.92 14.69 0.37
CA GLY A 151 -3.77 15.84 0.60
C GLY A 151 -3.95 16.29 2.05
N SER A 152 -3.48 15.50 3.02
CA SER A 152 -3.70 15.78 4.45
C SER A 152 -2.48 15.57 5.35
N TRP A 153 -1.32 15.26 4.79
CA TRP A 153 -0.09 15.23 5.59
C TRP A 153 0.24 16.62 6.14
N LYS A 154 0.28 17.63 5.26
CA LYS A 154 0.28 19.07 5.60
C LYS A 154 -0.55 19.86 4.59
N ARG A 155 -0.99 21.05 5.01
CA ARG A 155 -1.77 21.98 4.18
C ARG A 155 -1.20 23.38 4.24
N ASN A 156 -1.43 24.13 3.17
CA ASN A 156 -1.14 25.55 3.10
C ASN A 156 -2.07 26.36 4.03
N PRO A 157 -1.70 27.60 4.40
CA PRO A 157 -2.56 28.46 5.24
C PRO A 157 -3.95 28.76 4.65
N ASP A 158 -4.12 28.65 3.33
CA ASP A 158 -5.39 28.80 2.64
C ASP A 158 -6.25 27.51 2.65
N GLY A 159 -5.74 26.43 3.26
CA GLY A 159 -6.39 25.13 3.35
C GLY A 159 -6.17 24.24 2.14
N SER A 160 -5.44 24.66 1.11
CA SER A 160 -5.07 23.78 -0.02
C SER A 160 -4.06 22.71 0.42
N PRO A 161 -4.07 21.52 -0.21
CA PRO A 161 -3.04 20.51 0.00
C PRO A 161 -1.64 21.03 -0.34
N TYR A 162 -0.60 20.45 0.26
CA TYR A 162 0.76 20.63 -0.23
C TYR A 162 0.90 20.01 -1.64
N SER A 163 1.63 20.71 -2.53
CA SER A 163 2.08 20.11 -3.79
C SER A 163 3.22 19.13 -3.53
N PHE A 164 3.53 18.27 -4.52
CA PHE A 164 4.68 17.37 -4.42
C PHE A 164 6.02 18.11 -4.35
N SER A 165 6.11 19.35 -4.85
CA SER A 165 7.28 20.19 -4.61
C SER A 165 7.43 20.54 -3.13
N GLN A 166 6.34 20.88 -2.44
CA GLN A 166 6.37 21.18 -0.99
C GLN A 166 6.59 19.91 -0.16
N LEU A 167 5.94 18.79 -0.53
CA LEU A 167 6.15 17.49 0.12
C LEU A 167 7.60 17.02 -0.02
N LYS A 168 8.25 17.26 -1.15
CA LYS A 168 9.66 16.95 -1.36
C LYS A 168 10.54 17.63 -0.32
N GLU A 169 10.29 18.90 -0.02
CA GLU A 169 11.11 19.70 0.91
C GLU A 169 10.89 19.32 2.39
N GLU A 170 9.71 18.83 2.77
CA GLU A 170 9.39 18.58 4.17
C GLU A 170 9.18 17.09 4.51
N LEU A 171 8.48 16.33 3.65
CA LEU A 171 8.17 14.94 3.92
C LEU A 171 9.39 14.03 3.74
N ILE A 172 10.22 14.24 2.73
CA ILE A 172 11.40 13.39 2.52
C ILE A 172 12.41 13.51 3.69
N PRO A 173 12.79 14.71 4.17
CA PRO A 173 13.59 14.81 5.39
C PRO A 173 12.95 14.16 6.61
N TYR A 174 11.63 14.25 6.75
CA TYR A 174 10.89 13.58 7.83
C TYR A 174 11.00 12.06 7.74
N LEU A 175 10.83 11.46 6.56
CA LEU A 175 10.98 10.01 6.36
C LEU A 175 12.40 9.52 6.67
N VAL A 176 13.42 10.31 6.30
CA VAL A 176 14.83 10.03 6.63
C VAL A 176 15.04 10.07 8.15
N GLU A 177 14.57 11.12 8.83
CA GLU A 177 14.62 11.26 10.30
C GLU A 177 13.94 10.08 10.99
N MET A 178 12.77 9.67 10.47
CA MET A 178 11.97 8.59 11.01
C MET A 178 12.47 7.20 10.63
N ASN A 179 13.51 7.09 9.81
CA ASN A 179 14.11 5.82 9.40
C ASN A 179 13.21 4.86 8.62
N TYR A 180 12.18 5.37 7.93
CA TYR A 180 11.38 4.56 7.01
C TYR A 180 12.20 4.16 5.78
N THR A 181 11.87 3.02 5.19
CA THR A 181 12.52 2.51 3.98
C THR A 181 11.72 2.80 2.72
N HIS A 182 10.43 2.93 2.84
CA HIS A 182 9.49 3.20 1.75
C HIS A 182 8.41 4.17 2.21
N ILE A 183 7.85 4.87 1.24
CA ILE A 183 6.57 5.57 1.39
C ILE A 183 5.55 4.92 0.46
N GLU A 184 4.32 4.74 0.95
CA GLU A 184 3.16 4.32 0.17
C GLU A 184 2.14 5.46 0.17
N PHE A 185 1.76 5.93 -1.01
CA PHE A 185 0.71 6.92 -1.13
C PHE A 185 -0.62 6.26 -1.42
N MET A 186 -1.65 6.64 -0.69
CA MET A 186 -3.04 6.44 -1.10
C MET A 186 -3.23 6.97 -2.52
N PRO A 187 -4.29 6.59 -3.27
CA PRO A 187 -4.34 6.81 -4.70
C PRO A 187 -4.04 8.24 -5.14
N LEU A 188 -3.11 8.39 -6.08
CA LEU A 188 -2.66 9.66 -6.66
C LEU A 188 -3.26 9.93 -8.04
N MET A 189 -4.07 9.01 -8.55
CA MET A 189 -4.76 9.14 -9.83
C MET A 189 -5.94 10.11 -9.71
N ALA A 190 -6.30 10.74 -10.83
CA ALA A 190 -7.37 11.72 -10.87
C ALA A 190 -8.73 11.15 -10.45
N HIS A 191 -9.39 11.87 -9.55
CA HIS A 191 -10.69 11.49 -8.99
C HIS A 191 -11.59 12.73 -8.80
N PRO A 192 -12.92 12.61 -8.98
CA PRO A 192 -13.82 13.77 -8.96
C PRO A 192 -14.11 14.29 -7.55
N LEU A 193 -13.98 13.44 -6.53
CA LEU A 193 -14.37 13.74 -5.14
C LEU A 193 -13.21 13.51 -4.17
N GLY A 194 -12.70 14.57 -3.53
CA GLY A 194 -11.63 14.48 -2.54
C GLY A 194 -11.94 13.61 -1.33
N LEU A 195 -13.22 13.57 -0.91
CA LEU A 195 -13.70 12.72 0.18
C LEU A 195 -13.62 11.21 -0.12
N SER A 196 -13.41 10.82 -1.37
CA SER A 196 -13.16 9.41 -1.73
C SER A 196 -11.75 8.96 -1.42
N TRP A 197 -10.86 9.85 -0.95
CA TRP A 197 -9.44 9.61 -0.71
C TRP A 197 -8.67 9.11 -1.94
N GLY A 198 -9.27 9.27 -3.13
CA GLY A 198 -8.76 8.74 -4.38
C GLY A 198 -9.25 7.35 -4.76
N TYR A 199 -10.09 6.68 -3.96
CA TYR A 199 -10.58 5.33 -4.29
C TYR A 199 -11.73 5.28 -5.30
N GLN A 200 -12.27 6.42 -5.74
CA GLN A 200 -13.24 6.49 -6.83
C GLN A 200 -12.63 7.22 -8.03
N LEU A 201 -11.81 6.49 -8.79
CA LEU A 201 -11.05 7.05 -9.90
C LEU A 201 -11.91 7.41 -11.11
N MET A 202 -11.51 8.47 -11.81
CA MET A 202 -11.99 8.80 -13.17
C MET A 202 -10.88 8.71 -14.21
N GLY A 203 -9.62 8.99 -13.85
CA GLY A 203 -8.49 9.06 -14.77
C GLY A 203 -7.33 8.15 -14.35
N TYR A 204 -7.22 6.98 -14.98
CA TYR A 204 -6.26 5.93 -14.61
C TYR A 204 -4.82 6.22 -15.02
N PHE A 205 -4.60 7.11 -15.98
CA PHE A 205 -3.26 7.58 -16.40
C PHE A 205 -2.93 8.95 -15.83
N ALA A 206 -3.92 9.67 -15.32
CA ALA A 206 -3.78 11.05 -14.92
C ALA A 206 -3.36 11.20 -13.47
N PHE A 207 -2.38 12.09 -13.23
CA PHE A 207 -2.02 12.56 -11.90
C PHE A 207 -3.07 13.55 -11.37
N GLU A 208 -3.39 13.48 -10.08
CA GLU A 208 -4.39 14.34 -9.43
C GLU A 208 -3.90 15.78 -9.32
N HIS A 209 -4.63 16.70 -9.95
CA HIS A 209 -4.28 18.12 -10.07
C HIS A 209 -4.03 18.80 -8.71
N SER A 210 -4.79 18.46 -7.68
CA SER A 210 -4.69 19.11 -6.37
C SER A 210 -3.36 18.87 -5.66
N TYR A 211 -2.55 17.93 -6.13
CA TYR A 211 -1.22 17.61 -5.59
C TYR A 211 -0.07 18.21 -6.41
N GLY A 212 -0.37 19.02 -7.46
CA GLY A 212 0.61 19.61 -8.35
C GLY A 212 0.66 18.99 -9.72
N THR A 213 1.83 18.87 -10.32
CA THR A 213 2.02 18.36 -11.68
C THR A 213 2.69 16.98 -11.69
N PRO A 214 2.56 16.22 -12.81
CA PRO A 214 3.30 14.97 -13.00
C PRO A 214 4.81 15.12 -12.81
N GLU A 215 5.40 16.23 -13.27
CA GLU A 215 6.82 16.49 -13.16
C GLU A 215 7.26 16.73 -11.70
N GLU A 216 6.42 17.39 -10.89
CA GLU A 216 6.69 17.55 -9.46
C GLU A 216 6.72 16.20 -8.74
N PHE A 217 5.83 15.28 -9.11
CA PHE A 217 5.85 13.93 -8.55
C PHE A 217 7.07 13.12 -9.02
N GLN A 218 7.49 13.27 -10.28
CA GLN A 218 8.74 12.67 -10.77
C GLN A 218 9.95 13.19 -9.98
N ASP A 219 10.00 14.49 -9.69
CA ASP A 219 11.07 15.10 -8.90
C ASP A 219 11.06 14.59 -7.44
N PHE A 220 9.88 14.38 -6.87
CA PHE A 220 9.72 13.79 -5.54
C PHE A 220 10.25 12.36 -5.50
N VAL A 221 9.88 11.52 -6.47
CA VAL A 221 10.35 10.12 -6.54
C VAL A 221 11.87 10.07 -6.71
N GLU A 222 12.44 10.88 -7.61
CA GLU A 222 13.89 10.97 -7.78
C GLU A 222 14.60 11.32 -6.46
N GLU A 223 14.09 12.31 -5.73
CA GLU A 223 14.67 12.71 -4.44
C GLU A 223 14.51 11.63 -3.36
N CYS A 224 13.38 10.89 -3.34
CA CYS A 224 13.23 9.71 -2.49
C CYS A 224 14.33 8.68 -2.77
N HIS A 225 14.57 8.35 -4.03
CA HIS A 225 15.60 7.39 -4.44
C HIS A 225 17.02 7.83 -4.06
N ILE A 226 17.34 9.13 -4.20
CA ILE A 226 18.60 9.71 -3.76
C ILE A 226 18.79 9.52 -2.25
N ASN A 227 17.72 9.62 -1.47
CA ASN A 227 17.70 9.42 -0.02
C ASN A 227 17.47 7.95 0.41
N ASN A 228 17.54 6.99 -0.52
CA ASN A 228 17.33 5.56 -0.29
C ASN A 228 15.94 5.19 0.24
N ILE A 229 14.91 5.89 -0.21
CA ILE A 229 13.51 5.63 0.09
C ILE A 229 12.82 5.16 -1.19
N GLY A 230 12.16 4.00 -1.15
CA GLY A 230 11.31 3.50 -2.24
C GLY A 230 9.94 4.14 -2.21
N VAL A 231 9.29 4.22 -3.38
CA VAL A 231 7.96 4.82 -3.53
C VAL A 231 6.96 3.79 -4.04
N ILE A 232 5.89 3.60 -3.30
CA ILE A 232 4.76 2.71 -3.60
C ILE A 232 3.52 3.57 -3.82
N VAL A 233 2.66 3.19 -4.74
CA VAL A 233 1.38 3.87 -4.98
C VAL A 233 0.24 2.86 -4.91
N ASP A 234 -0.84 3.29 -4.31
CA ASP A 234 -2.09 2.55 -4.26
C ASP A 234 -2.84 2.68 -5.60
N TRP A 235 -3.32 1.56 -6.13
CA TRP A 235 -3.99 1.46 -7.42
C TRP A 235 -5.30 0.68 -7.31
N VAL A 236 -6.36 1.22 -7.92
CA VAL A 236 -7.75 0.75 -7.77
C VAL A 236 -8.26 0.13 -9.08
N PRO A 237 -7.89 -1.10 -9.45
CA PRO A 237 -8.29 -1.71 -10.72
C PRO A 237 -9.66 -2.37 -10.71
N GLY A 238 -10.29 -2.52 -9.55
CA GLY A 238 -11.55 -3.27 -9.42
C GLY A 238 -12.76 -2.47 -9.86
N HIS A 239 -12.77 -1.17 -9.59
CA HIS A 239 -13.95 -0.31 -9.76
C HIS A 239 -13.57 1.12 -10.11
N PHE A 240 -14.56 1.91 -10.56
CA PHE A 240 -14.42 3.32 -10.92
C PHE A 240 -15.70 4.11 -10.60
N THR A 241 -15.60 5.43 -10.59
CA THR A 241 -16.71 6.33 -10.28
C THR A 241 -17.89 6.18 -11.25
N ILE A 242 -19.12 6.33 -10.73
CA ILE A 242 -20.35 6.32 -11.54
C ILE A 242 -20.63 7.64 -12.28
N ASN A 243 -19.73 8.63 -12.19
CA ASN A 243 -19.91 9.92 -12.85
C ASN A 243 -20.15 9.74 -14.36
N ASP A 244 -21.26 10.28 -14.84
CA ASP A 244 -21.71 10.07 -16.22
C ASP A 244 -20.81 10.75 -17.26
N ASP A 245 -20.06 11.77 -16.89
CA ASP A 245 -19.05 12.41 -17.74
C ASP A 245 -17.69 11.71 -17.73
N ALA A 246 -17.49 10.69 -16.85
CA ALA A 246 -16.29 9.86 -16.78
C ALA A 246 -16.43 8.55 -17.58
N LEU A 247 -15.97 7.40 -17.04
CA LEU A 247 -15.96 6.11 -17.75
C LEU A 247 -17.33 5.42 -17.82
N ALA A 248 -18.24 5.71 -16.89
CA ALA A 248 -19.52 5.03 -16.75
C ALA A 248 -20.36 5.11 -18.04
N TYR A 249 -20.77 3.95 -18.56
CA TYR A 249 -21.56 3.84 -19.80
C TYR A 249 -21.01 4.74 -20.92
N TYR A 250 -19.73 4.64 -21.19
CA TYR A 250 -18.96 5.63 -21.93
C TYR A 250 -19.58 6.00 -23.29
N ASP A 251 -19.99 5.01 -24.07
CA ASP A 251 -20.65 5.18 -25.38
C ASP A 251 -22.19 4.94 -25.31
N GLY A 252 -22.75 4.88 -24.10
CA GLY A 252 -24.16 4.57 -23.84
C GLY A 252 -24.46 3.09 -23.66
N THR A 253 -23.43 2.27 -23.72
CA THR A 253 -23.48 0.84 -23.40
C THR A 253 -22.44 0.52 -22.30
N PRO A 254 -22.50 -0.66 -21.66
CA PRO A 254 -21.43 -1.12 -20.75
C PRO A 254 -20.10 -1.27 -21.50
N THR A 255 -19.33 -0.18 -21.60
CA THR A 255 -18.06 -0.12 -22.34
C THR A 255 -16.92 -0.69 -21.52
N PHE A 256 -16.71 -0.17 -20.31
CA PHE A 256 -15.67 -0.59 -19.38
C PHE A 256 -16.18 -1.55 -18.31
N GLU A 257 -17.44 -1.42 -17.92
CA GLU A 257 -18.13 -2.23 -16.91
C GLU A 257 -18.71 -3.53 -17.50
N TYR A 258 -19.09 -4.45 -16.60
CA TYR A 258 -19.79 -5.68 -16.97
C TYR A 258 -21.15 -5.39 -17.64
N GLN A 259 -21.54 -6.28 -18.57
CA GLN A 259 -22.88 -6.26 -19.17
C GLN A 259 -23.97 -6.64 -18.16
N ASP A 260 -23.68 -7.60 -17.29
CA ASP A 260 -24.57 -8.01 -16.22
C ASP A 260 -24.62 -6.92 -15.15
N HIS A 261 -25.83 -6.38 -14.91
CA HIS A 261 -26.07 -5.28 -13.98
C HIS A 261 -25.60 -5.61 -12.55
N ASN A 262 -25.81 -6.85 -12.09
CA ASN A 262 -25.41 -7.24 -10.74
C ASN A 262 -23.89 -7.33 -10.59
N LYS A 263 -23.17 -7.74 -11.64
CA LYS A 263 -21.71 -7.70 -11.67
C LYS A 263 -21.16 -6.28 -11.83
N ALA A 264 -21.84 -5.44 -12.61
CA ALA A 264 -21.39 -4.08 -12.91
C ALA A 264 -21.47 -3.16 -11.71
N HIS A 265 -22.52 -3.28 -10.87
CA HIS A 265 -22.73 -2.35 -9.75
C HIS A 265 -22.02 -2.82 -8.48
N ASN A 266 -21.16 -1.96 -7.94
CA ASN A 266 -20.61 -2.13 -6.60
C ASN A 266 -21.56 -1.46 -5.60
N TYR A 267 -22.34 -2.28 -4.92
CA TYR A 267 -23.43 -1.80 -4.05
C TYR A 267 -22.93 -1.17 -2.76
N GLY A 268 -21.80 -1.60 -2.26
CA GLY A 268 -21.21 -1.10 -1.01
C GLY A 268 -20.59 0.30 -1.17
N TRP A 269 -19.96 0.55 -2.31
CA TRP A 269 -19.19 1.79 -2.54
C TRP A 269 -19.87 2.77 -3.51
N GLY A 270 -21.00 2.39 -4.11
CA GLY A 270 -21.69 3.24 -5.09
C GLY A 270 -20.82 3.51 -6.33
N ALA A 271 -20.11 2.51 -6.81
CA ALA A 271 -19.20 2.55 -7.93
C ALA A 271 -19.59 1.54 -9.03
N LEU A 272 -18.88 1.51 -10.15
CA LEU A 272 -19.02 0.48 -11.17
C LEU A 272 -17.77 -0.40 -11.21
N ASN A 273 -17.97 -1.72 -11.32
CA ASN A 273 -16.89 -2.69 -11.47
C ASN A 273 -16.49 -2.83 -12.94
N PHE A 274 -15.18 -2.85 -13.20
CA PHE A 274 -14.65 -3.16 -14.52
C PHE A 274 -14.99 -4.58 -14.96
N ASP A 275 -15.32 -4.75 -16.26
CA ASP A 275 -15.38 -6.07 -16.88
C ASP A 275 -13.96 -6.63 -17.10
N LEU A 276 -13.46 -7.33 -16.08
CA LEU A 276 -12.11 -7.89 -16.06
C LEU A 276 -11.92 -9.05 -17.06
N GLY A 277 -13.00 -9.54 -17.69
CA GLY A 277 -12.97 -10.52 -18.76
C GLY A 277 -12.77 -9.91 -20.16
N LYS A 278 -12.99 -8.60 -20.31
CA LYS A 278 -12.91 -7.91 -21.61
C LYS A 278 -11.46 -7.57 -21.96
N ASN A 279 -11.01 -7.98 -23.14
CA ASN A 279 -9.62 -7.81 -23.59
C ASN A 279 -9.17 -6.34 -23.59
N GLU A 280 -10.01 -5.45 -24.07
CA GLU A 280 -9.73 -4.02 -24.14
C GLU A 280 -9.59 -3.39 -22.77
N VAL A 281 -10.41 -3.83 -21.80
CA VAL A 281 -10.33 -3.40 -20.40
C VAL A 281 -9.05 -3.90 -19.73
N GLN A 282 -8.66 -5.15 -19.98
CA GLN A 282 -7.38 -5.68 -19.51
C GLN A 282 -6.19 -4.91 -20.08
N SER A 283 -6.20 -4.60 -21.40
CA SER A 283 -5.19 -3.73 -22.03
C SER A 283 -5.14 -2.36 -21.35
N PHE A 284 -6.29 -1.74 -21.11
CA PHE A 284 -6.41 -0.43 -20.46
C PHE A 284 -5.81 -0.44 -19.05
N LEU A 285 -6.26 -1.35 -18.20
CA LEU A 285 -5.83 -1.41 -16.79
C LEU A 285 -4.33 -1.77 -16.67
N ILE A 286 -3.86 -2.79 -17.39
CA ILE A 286 -2.44 -3.19 -17.29
C ILE A 286 -1.54 -2.09 -17.90
N SER A 287 -1.96 -1.41 -18.98
CA SER A 287 -1.23 -0.28 -19.51
C SER A 287 -1.15 0.88 -18.51
N SER A 288 -2.24 1.16 -17.77
CA SER A 288 -2.26 2.27 -16.82
C SER A 288 -1.23 2.08 -15.72
N ILE A 289 -1.21 0.92 -15.09
CA ILE A 289 -0.27 0.68 -13.99
C ILE A 289 1.18 0.55 -14.49
N LYS A 290 1.36 -0.04 -15.68
CA LYS A 290 2.68 -0.09 -16.29
C LYS A 290 3.20 1.31 -16.65
N PHE A 291 2.32 2.20 -17.12
CA PHE A 291 2.65 3.60 -17.33
C PHE A 291 3.12 4.27 -16.03
N TRP A 292 2.41 4.08 -14.94
CA TRP A 292 2.80 4.64 -13.64
C TRP A 292 4.17 4.12 -13.18
N ILE A 293 4.44 2.83 -13.31
CA ILE A 293 5.74 2.23 -12.97
C ILE A 293 6.86 2.83 -13.83
N ASP A 294 6.66 2.87 -15.16
CA ASP A 294 7.68 3.32 -16.11
C ASP A 294 7.92 4.84 -16.04
N PHE A 295 6.83 5.62 -15.94
CA PHE A 295 6.89 7.08 -16.02
C PHE A 295 7.34 7.74 -14.71
N TYR A 296 6.98 7.15 -13.58
CA TYR A 296 7.33 7.67 -12.25
C TYR A 296 8.42 6.85 -11.54
N HIS A 297 9.00 5.82 -12.15
CA HIS A 297 10.01 4.95 -11.56
C HIS A 297 9.60 4.31 -10.22
N LEU A 298 8.34 3.92 -10.06
CA LEU A 298 7.81 3.37 -8.81
C LEU A 298 8.52 2.08 -8.39
N ASP A 299 8.56 1.82 -7.08
CA ASP A 299 9.18 0.63 -6.47
C ASP A 299 8.17 -0.45 -6.11
N GLY A 300 6.91 -0.09 -6.04
CA GLY A 300 5.84 -1.04 -5.74
C GLY A 300 4.46 -0.47 -6.03
N ILE A 301 3.51 -1.39 -6.07
CA ILE A 301 2.08 -1.11 -6.26
C ILE A 301 1.30 -1.87 -5.20
N ARG A 302 0.48 -1.18 -4.44
CA ARG A 302 -0.57 -1.79 -3.64
C ARG A 302 -1.83 -1.86 -4.48
N VAL A 303 -2.39 -3.04 -4.64
CA VAL A 303 -3.62 -3.28 -5.40
C VAL A 303 -4.79 -3.33 -4.43
N ASP A 304 -5.67 -2.34 -4.57
CA ASP A 304 -6.84 -2.15 -3.75
C ASP A 304 -7.90 -3.23 -3.97
N ALA A 305 -8.58 -3.62 -2.90
CA ALA A 305 -9.79 -4.43 -2.89
C ALA A 305 -9.72 -5.70 -3.77
N VAL A 306 -8.65 -6.47 -3.65
CA VAL A 306 -8.49 -7.73 -4.41
C VAL A 306 -9.65 -8.69 -4.16
N SER A 307 -10.21 -8.74 -2.95
CA SER A 307 -11.40 -9.55 -2.63
C SER A 307 -12.61 -9.20 -3.49
N ASN A 308 -12.83 -7.92 -3.79
CA ASN A 308 -13.93 -7.47 -4.66
C ASN A 308 -13.78 -7.98 -6.11
N MET A 309 -12.54 -8.14 -6.57
CA MET A 309 -12.27 -8.72 -7.89
C MET A 309 -12.38 -10.24 -7.92
N LEU A 310 -12.15 -10.90 -6.78
CA LEU A 310 -12.17 -12.35 -6.67
C LEU A 310 -13.57 -12.95 -6.46
N TYR A 311 -14.49 -12.19 -5.84
CA TYR A 311 -15.80 -12.72 -5.44
C TYR A 311 -16.96 -11.91 -5.99
N LEU A 312 -17.90 -12.59 -6.65
CA LEU A 312 -19.08 -11.99 -7.29
C LEU A 312 -20.13 -11.48 -6.28
N ASP A 313 -20.10 -11.97 -5.06
CA ASP A 313 -21.01 -11.61 -3.95
C ASP A 313 -20.32 -10.78 -2.86
N TYR A 314 -19.18 -10.16 -3.18
CA TYR A 314 -18.47 -9.31 -2.23
C TYR A 314 -19.30 -8.07 -1.85
N ASP A 315 -19.22 -7.65 -0.59
CA ASP A 315 -19.82 -6.43 -0.02
C ASP A 315 -21.31 -6.25 -0.36
N ASN A 316 -22.13 -7.25 -0.01
CA ASN A 316 -23.59 -7.27 -0.20
C ASN A 316 -24.06 -7.25 -1.67
N ALA A 317 -23.21 -7.56 -2.64
CA ALA A 317 -23.65 -7.72 -4.01
C ALA A 317 -24.72 -8.84 -4.13
N PRO A 318 -25.71 -8.69 -5.01
CA PRO A 318 -26.70 -9.75 -5.25
C PRO A 318 -26.04 -11.02 -5.72
N TRP A 319 -26.52 -12.16 -5.23
CA TRP A 319 -26.01 -13.47 -5.63
C TRP A 319 -26.08 -13.64 -7.16
N THR A 320 -24.90 -13.66 -7.78
CA THR A 320 -24.74 -13.88 -9.21
C THR A 320 -23.71 -15.00 -9.39
N PRO A 321 -24.13 -16.26 -9.58
CA PRO A 321 -23.22 -17.38 -9.65
C PRO A 321 -22.35 -17.35 -10.92
N ASN A 322 -21.13 -17.85 -10.81
CA ASN A 322 -20.29 -18.15 -11.97
C ASN A 322 -20.84 -19.36 -12.76
N LYS A 323 -20.17 -19.70 -13.86
CA LYS A 323 -20.57 -20.84 -14.74
C LYS A 323 -20.65 -22.19 -14.03
N ASP A 324 -19.99 -22.38 -12.89
CA ASP A 324 -19.95 -23.60 -12.11
C ASP A 324 -20.86 -23.52 -10.86
N GLY A 325 -21.65 -22.45 -10.72
CA GLY A 325 -22.61 -22.24 -9.65
C GLY A 325 -22.02 -21.68 -8.35
N GLY A 326 -20.73 -21.31 -8.33
CA GLY A 326 -20.04 -20.70 -7.18
C GLY A 326 -19.97 -19.18 -7.26
N ASN A 327 -19.31 -18.55 -6.28
CA ASN A 327 -19.13 -17.11 -6.18
C ASN A 327 -17.77 -16.60 -6.68
N LEU A 328 -16.84 -17.46 -7.06
CA LEU A 328 -15.54 -17.04 -7.58
C LEU A 328 -15.70 -16.32 -8.93
N ASN A 329 -15.16 -15.11 -9.04
CA ASN A 329 -15.07 -14.37 -10.28
C ASN A 329 -13.85 -14.84 -11.08
N TYR A 330 -14.06 -15.73 -12.05
CA TYR A 330 -12.97 -16.27 -12.87
C TYR A 330 -12.30 -15.20 -13.73
N GLU A 331 -13.04 -14.21 -14.21
CA GLU A 331 -12.49 -13.10 -15.00
C GLU A 331 -11.50 -12.29 -14.15
N GLY A 332 -11.88 -11.95 -12.92
CA GLY A 332 -11.01 -11.26 -11.95
C GLY A 332 -9.79 -12.09 -11.55
N TYR A 333 -9.99 -13.37 -11.28
CA TYR A 333 -8.90 -14.29 -10.95
C TYR A 333 -7.83 -14.36 -12.05
N TYR A 334 -8.25 -14.56 -13.30
CA TYR A 334 -7.33 -14.64 -14.45
C TYR A 334 -6.70 -13.30 -14.77
N PHE A 335 -7.44 -12.20 -14.61
CA PHE A 335 -6.89 -10.85 -14.76
C PHE A 335 -5.74 -10.59 -13.78
N LEU A 336 -5.91 -10.92 -12.50
CA LEU A 336 -4.88 -10.73 -11.47
C LEU A 336 -3.63 -11.58 -11.75
N GLN A 337 -3.81 -12.84 -12.18
CA GLN A 337 -2.68 -13.67 -12.60
C GLN A 337 -1.94 -13.07 -13.81
N ARG A 338 -2.69 -12.53 -14.77
CA ARG A 338 -2.12 -11.89 -15.97
C ARG A 338 -1.39 -10.61 -15.62
N LEU A 339 -2.00 -9.75 -14.79
CA LEU A 339 -1.40 -8.53 -14.29
C LEU A 339 -0.02 -8.81 -13.67
N ASN A 340 0.03 -9.69 -12.67
CA ASN A 340 1.27 -10.03 -11.99
C ASN A 340 2.30 -10.64 -12.94
N THR A 341 1.88 -11.50 -13.88
CA THR A 341 2.77 -12.07 -14.90
C THR A 341 3.40 -10.99 -15.78
N VAL A 342 2.59 -10.06 -16.30
CA VAL A 342 3.07 -8.99 -17.19
C VAL A 342 4.01 -8.05 -16.46
N ILE A 343 3.65 -7.62 -15.25
CA ILE A 343 4.50 -6.72 -14.44
C ILE A 343 5.81 -7.42 -14.08
N LYS A 344 5.79 -8.66 -13.61
CA LYS A 344 7.01 -9.38 -13.21
C LYS A 344 7.95 -9.68 -14.37
N LEU A 345 7.43 -9.90 -15.58
CA LEU A 345 8.26 -10.06 -16.79
C LEU A 345 8.96 -8.76 -17.19
N ALA A 346 8.29 -7.62 -17.03
CA ALA A 346 8.85 -6.32 -17.35
C ALA A 346 9.74 -5.76 -16.22
N HIS A 347 9.28 -5.92 -14.98
CA HIS A 347 9.86 -5.33 -13.78
C HIS A 347 9.91 -6.35 -12.63
N PRO A 348 10.86 -7.31 -12.64
CA PRO A 348 10.93 -8.37 -11.63
C PRO A 348 11.27 -7.85 -10.22
N ASP A 349 11.74 -6.63 -10.11
CA ASP A 349 12.17 -5.93 -8.91
C ASP A 349 11.12 -4.95 -8.32
N ILE A 350 9.91 -4.91 -8.89
CA ILE A 350 8.77 -4.14 -8.37
C ILE A 350 7.95 -4.99 -7.40
N MET A 351 7.59 -4.44 -6.26
CA MET A 351 6.69 -5.08 -5.30
C MET A 351 5.24 -4.99 -5.75
N MET A 352 4.57 -6.14 -5.87
CA MET A 352 3.12 -6.22 -6.09
C MET A 352 2.49 -6.67 -4.77
N ILE A 353 1.72 -5.78 -4.15
CA ILE A 353 1.12 -5.97 -2.82
C ILE A 353 -0.40 -6.06 -2.97
N ALA A 354 -1.01 -7.12 -2.43
CA ALA A 354 -2.46 -7.28 -2.45
C ALA A 354 -3.09 -6.79 -1.14
N GLU A 355 -4.08 -5.91 -1.23
CA GLU A 355 -5.04 -5.76 -0.15
C GLU A 355 -6.16 -6.78 -0.38
N GLU A 356 -6.14 -7.83 0.43
CA GLU A 356 -7.07 -8.95 0.33
C GLU A 356 -7.48 -9.40 1.74
N SER A 357 -8.77 -9.29 2.04
CA SER A 357 -9.33 -9.47 3.38
C SER A 357 -10.11 -10.78 3.56
N SER A 358 -10.27 -11.58 2.49
CA SER A 358 -11.02 -12.83 2.55
C SER A 358 -10.18 -14.02 3.02
N SER A 359 -10.79 -15.20 3.07
CA SER A 359 -10.10 -16.48 3.34
C SER A 359 -9.40 -17.07 2.12
N ALA A 360 -9.29 -16.34 1.00
CA ALA A 360 -8.58 -16.81 -0.19
C ALA A 360 -7.12 -17.12 0.14
N THR A 361 -6.64 -18.22 -0.40
CA THR A 361 -5.26 -18.71 -0.24
C THR A 361 -4.48 -18.58 -1.53
N LYS A 362 -3.15 -18.67 -1.44
CA LYS A 362 -2.21 -18.58 -2.57
C LYS A 362 -2.25 -17.21 -3.29
N ILE A 363 -2.58 -16.17 -2.57
CA ILE A 363 -2.51 -14.80 -3.12
C ILE A 363 -1.06 -14.49 -3.55
N THR A 364 -0.09 -14.87 -2.71
CA THR A 364 1.34 -14.73 -3.00
C THR A 364 1.96 -15.99 -3.61
N GLY A 365 1.15 -17.00 -3.88
CA GLY A 365 1.58 -18.24 -4.50
C GLY A 365 1.89 -18.09 -5.99
N MET A 366 2.78 -18.94 -6.51
CA MET A 366 3.12 -18.98 -7.93
C MET A 366 1.90 -19.37 -8.78
N LYS A 367 1.78 -18.75 -9.96
CA LYS A 367 0.69 -18.97 -10.92
C LYS A 367 0.57 -20.45 -11.32
N GLU A 368 1.70 -21.11 -11.54
CA GLU A 368 1.77 -22.54 -11.94
C GLU A 368 1.20 -23.47 -10.88
N MET A 369 1.16 -23.01 -9.63
CA MET A 369 0.56 -23.71 -8.48
C MET A 369 -0.88 -23.24 -8.21
N GLY A 370 -1.48 -22.47 -9.11
CA GLY A 370 -2.81 -21.88 -8.94
C GLY A 370 -2.81 -20.66 -8.01
N GLY A 371 -1.69 -19.96 -7.87
CA GLY A 371 -1.62 -18.70 -7.13
C GLY A 371 -1.86 -17.47 -7.99
N LEU A 372 -2.00 -16.30 -7.38
CA LEU A 372 -2.20 -15.04 -8.09
C LEU A 372 -0.88 -14.34 -8.48
N GLY A 373 0.23 -14.69 -7.81
CA GLY A 373 1.57 -14.18 -8.14
C GLY A 373 1.91 -12.81 -7.52
N PHE A 374 1.19 -12.35 -6.53
CA PHE A 374 1.60 -11.19 -5.73
C PHE A 374 2.86 -11.49 -4.93
N ASP A 375 3.63 -10.46 -4.58
CA ASP A 375 4.80 -10.62 -3.70
C ASP A 375 4.41 -10.62 -2.23
N TYR A 376 3.48 -9.75 -1.85
CA TYR A 376 2.98 -9.60 -0.50
C TYR A 376 1.47 -9.49 -0.46
N LYS A 377 0.91 -9.88 0.68
CA LYS A 377 -0.49 -9.68 1.06
C LYS A 377 -0.56 -8.96 2.40
N TRP A 378 -1.43 -7.96 2.55
CA TRP A 378 -1.75 -7.39 3.85
C TRP A 378 -2.34 -8.45 4.77
N ASN A 379 -1.80 -8.57 6.00
CA ASN A 379 -2.35 -9.50 7.00
C ASN A 379 -3.45 -8.83 7.81
N MET A 380 -4.64 -8.71 7.20
CA MET A 380 -5.81 -8.10 7.83
C MET A 380 -6.29 -8.89 9.05
N GLY A 381 -6.16 -10.23 9.05
CA GLY A 381 -6.51 -11.08 10.19
C GLY A 381 -5.65 -10.77 11.40
N TRP A 382 -4.33 -10.73 11.24
CA TRP A 382 -3.40 -10.34 12.30
C TRP A 382 -3.70 -8.93 12.83
N MET A 383 -3.92 -7.98 11.94
CA MET A 383 -4.21 -6.59 12.29
C MET A 383 -5.48 -6.48 13.16
N ASN A 384 -6.58 -7.11 12.74
CA ASN A 384 -7.84 -7.09 13.49
C ASN A 384 -7.69 -7.75 14.87
N ASP A 385 -7.05 -8.92 14.93
CA ASP A 385 -6.85 -9.67 16.17
C ASP A 385 -6.01 -8.87 17.17
N ILE A 386 -4.88 -8.33 16.73
CA ILE A 386 -3.96 -7.63 17.62
C ILE A 386 -4.53 -6.29 18.12
N LEU A 387 -5.23 -5.54 17.27
CA LEU A 387 -5.88 -4.30 17.69
C LEU A 387 -6.99 -4.57 18.71
N ARG A 388 -7.83 -5.57 18.48
CA ARG A 388 -8.84 -6.00 19.42
C ARG A 388 -8.21 -6.37 20.77
N PHE A 389 -7.13 -7.14 20.79
CA PHE A 389 -6.44 -7.53 22.01
C PHE A 389 -5.93 -6.32 22.82
N TYR A 390 -5.33 -5.31 22.15
CA TYR A 390 -4.80 -4.13 22.83
C TYR A 390 -5.90 -3.18 23.32
N GLU A 391 -7.08 -3.18 22.70
CA GLU A 391 -8.25 -2.43 23.19
C GLU A 391 -8.84 -3.00 24.48
N GLU A 392 -8.63 -4.29 24.74
CA GLU A 392 -9.18 -4.96 25.93
C GLU A 392 -8.50 -4.49 27.22
N ASP A 393 -9.30 -4.43 28.30
CA ASP A 393 -8.75 -4.28 29.64
C ASP A 393 -7.83 -5.47 29.95
N PRO A 394 -6.59 -5.22 30.44
CA PRO A 394 -5.61 -6.27 30.70
C PRO A 394 -6.09 -7.42 31.60
N ILE A 395 -7.10 -7.18 32.46
CA ILE A 395 -7.66 -8.25 33.31
C ILE A 395 -8.37 -9.34 32.50
N TYR A 396 -8.83 -9.02 31.29
CA TYR A 396 -9.52 -9.95 30.39
C TYR A 396 -8.59 -10.58 29.35
N ARG A 397 -7.43 -9.97 29.04
CA ARG A 397 -6.48 -10.40 27.99
C ARG A 397 -6.06 -11.87 28.09
N LYS A 398 -6.06 -12.45 29.28
CA LYS A 398 -5.76 -13.87 29.48
C LYS A 398 -6.78 -14.81 28.79
N TYR A 399 -8.02 -14.36 28.58
CA TYR A 399 -9.07 -15.16 27.93
C TYR A 399 -8.98 -15.10 26.41
N ASP A 400 -8.45 -13.99 25.88
CA ASP A 400 -8.29 -13.72 24.44
C ASP A 400 -6.81 -13.70 24.00
N PHE A 401 -5.92 -14.32 24.78
CA PHE A 401 -4.49 -14.36 24.49
C PHE A 401 -4.16 -15.04 23.14
N ASN A 402 -5.05 -15.89 22.65
CA ASN A 402 -4.95 -16.45 21.30
C ASN A 402 -4.97 -15.39 20.19
N LEU A 403 -5.57 -14.21 20.37
CA LEU A 403 -5.52 -13.12 19.41
C LEU A 403 -4.08 -12.66 19.09
N VAL A 404 -3.19 -12.78 20.06
CA VAL A 404 -1.76 -12.45 19.87
C VAL A 404 -0.98 -13.60 19.28
N THR A 405 -1.35 -14.86 19.56
CA THR A 405 -0.52 -16.03 19.25
C THR A 405 -1.00 -16.82 18.04
N PHE A 406 -2.26 -16.71 17.66
CA PHE A 406 -2.84 -17.47 16.56
C PHE A 406 -2.16 -17.20 15.21
N SER A 407 -1.70 -15.98 14.98
CA SER A 407 -1.02 -15.59 13.74
C SER A 407 0.22 -16.47 13.44
N PHE A 408 0.91 -16.97 14.46
CA PHE A 408 2.07 -17.84 14.27
C PHE A 408 1.73 -19.19 13.61
N MET A 409 0.48 -19.60 13.67
CA MET A 409 0.01 -20.85 13.03
C MET A 409 -0.06 -20.73 11.49
N TYR A 410 -0.22 -19.51 10.97
CA TYR A 410 -0.37 -19.29 9.53
C TYR A 410 0.62 -18.25 8.95
N VAL A 411 1.54 -17.76 9.75
CA VAL A 411 2.45 -16.65 9.44
C VAL A 411 3.25 -16.80 8.14
N PHE A 412 3.41 -18.02 7.64
CA PHE A 412 4.12 -18.33 6.40
C PHE A 412 3.23 -19.02 5.34
N ASN A 413 1.91 -18.98 5.50
CA ASN A 413 1.00 -19.44 4.46
C ASN A 413 1.00 -18.51 3.25
N GLU A 414 1.26 -17.24 3.48
CA GLU A 414 1.48 -16.18 2.49
C GLU A 414 2.73 -15.37 2.86
N ASN A 415 3.22 -14.55 1.96
CA ASN A 415 4.20 -13.53 2.30
C ASN A 415 3.46 -12.30 2.83
N TYR A 416 3.49 -12.11 4.14
CA TYR A 416 2.68 -11.07 4.77
C TYR A 416 3.39 -9.74 4.92
N LEU A 417 2.59 -8.68 4.78
CA LEU A 417 2.85 -7.33 5.24
C LEU A 417 1.88 -7.03 6.38
N LEU A 418 2.37 -6.48 7.47
CA LEU A 418 1.63 -6.21 8.71
C LEU A 418 1.15 -4.76 8.71
N PRO A 419 -0.10 -4.46 8.31
CA PRO A 419 -0.56 -3.09 8.18
C PRO A 419 -1.18 -2.57 9.48
N PHE A 420 -0.82 -1.34 9.85
CA PHE A 420 -1.70 -0.44 10.59
C PHE A 420 -2.02 0.72 9.65
N SER A 421 -3.03 0.52 8.81
CA SER A 421 -3.36 1.37 7.67
C SER A 421 -4.32 2.50 8.01
N HIS A 422 -4.59 3.36 7.02
CA HIS A 422 -5.55 4.45 7.10
C HIS A 422 -6.95 3.99 7.54
N ASP A 423 -7.40 2.83 7.09
CA ASP A 423 -8.74 2.29 7.42
C ASP A 423 -8.95 2.06 8.90
N GLU A 424 -7.89 1.87 9.68
CA GLU A 424 -7.99 1.58 11.10
C GLU A 424 -8.09 2.82 11.98
N VAL A 425 -7.91 4.02 11.42
CA VAL A 425 -7.85 5.27 12.20
C VAL A 425 -8.88 6.30 11.74
N VAL A 426 -10.00 5.84 11.20
CA VAL A 426 -11.06 6.66 10.59
C VAL A 426 -12.45 6.06 10.89
N HIS A 427 -13.52 6.82 10.65
CA HIS A 427 -14.93 6.38 10.74
C HIS A 427 -15.37 5.82 12.10
N GLY A 428 -14.91 6.42 13.20
CA GLY A 428 -15.26 6.00 14.56
C GLY A 428 -14.48 4.80 15.08
N LYS A 429 -13.43 4.38 14.35
CA LYS A 429 -12.54 3.30 14.79
C LYS A 429 -11.48 3.76 15.79
N LYS A 430 -11.42 5.04 16.16
CA LYS A 430 -10.43 5.70 17.02
C LYS A 430 -9.04 5.82 16.38
N SER A 431 -8.21 6.76 16.87
CA SER A 431 -6.79 6.78 16.56
C SER A 431 -6.05 5.59 17.20
N MET A 432 -4.84 5.27 16.72
CA MET A 432 -4.02 4.21 17.33
C MET A 432 -3.81 4.44 18.83
N MET A 433 -3.63 5.71 19.24
CA MET A 433 -3.50 6.10 20.63
C MET A 433 -4.75 5.75 21.46
N HIS A 434 -5.94 6.08 20.94
CA HIS A 434 -7.20 5.85 21.64
C HIS A 434 -7.68 4.39 21.63
N LYS A 435 -7.08 3.55 20.79
CA LYS A 435 -7.31 2.09 20.85
C LYS A 435 -6.61 1.46 22.07
N MET A 436 -5.56 2.10 22.58
CA MET A 436 -4.82 1.55 23.71
C MET A 436 -5.58 1.74 25.02
N TRP A 437 -5.50 0.72 25.88
CA TRP A 437 -6.15 0.71 27.18
C TRP A 437 -5.50 1.69 28.18
N GLY A 438 -6.32 2.21 29.09
CA GLY A 438 -5.90 2.87 30.31
C GLY A 438 -5.80 4.40 30.19
N ASP A 439 -5.07 4.99 31.13
CA ASP A 439 -4.75 6.41 31.13
C ASP A 439 -3.69 6.74 30.06
N ARG A 440 -3.38 8.02 29.92
CA ARG A 440 -2.45 8.50 28.91
C ARG A 440 -1.08 7.80 28.97
N TYR A 441 -0.55 7.54 30.15
CA TYR A 441 0.73 6.82 30.30
C TYR A 441 0.61 5.39 29.74
N ASN A 442 -0.42 4.65 30.17
CA ASN A 442 -0.66 3.28 29.71
C ASN A 442 -0.96 3.20 28.23
N GLN A 443 -1.63 4.20 27.65
CA GLN A 443 -1.86 4.28 26.22
C GLN A 443 -0.54 4.38 25.44
N PHE A 444 0.39 5.25 25.84
CA PHE A 444 1.72 5.31 25.22
C PHE A 444 2.54 4.04 25.46
N ALA A 445 2.48 3.46 26.66
CA ALA A 445 3.14 2.18 26.94
C ALA A 445 2.58 1.06 26.04
N GLY A 446 1.26 1.02 25.86
CA GLY A 446 0.58 0.11 24.93
C GLY A 446 1.05 0.29 23.48
N LEU A 447 1.16 1.53 22.98
CA LEU A 447 1.67 1.81 21.64
C LEU A 447 3.13 1.36 21.48
N ARG A 448 4.01 1.68 22.42
CA ARG A 448 5.41 1.24 22.38
C ARG A 448 5.52 -0.28 22.35
N ASN A 449 4.71 -0.96 23.15
CA ASN A 449 4.65 -2.43 23.17
C ASN A 449 4.13 -2.98 21.85
N LEU A 450 3.01 -2.46 21.33
CA LEU A 450 2.39 -2.89 20.06
C LEU A 450 3.33 -2.70 18.88
N TYR A 451 3.97 -1.53 18.73
CA TYR A 451 4.87 -1.28 17.61
C TYR A 451 6.13 -2.13 17.69
N THR A 452 6.66 -2.38 18.91
CA THR A 452 7.77 -3.32 19.08
C THR A 452 7.35 -4.74 18.70
N TYR A 453 6.13 -5.15 19.05
CA TYR A 453 5.59 -6.45 18.64
C TYR A 453 5.46 -6.54 17.12
N GLN A 454 4.92 -5.51 16.44
CA GLN A 454 4.85 -5.46 14.97
C GLN A 454 6.24 -5.61 14.34
N ILE A 455 7.24 -4.88 14.84
CA ILE A 455 8.61 -4.94 14.33
C ILE A 455 9.25 -6.33 14.52
N CYS A 456 9.00 -6.99 15.64
CA CYS A 456 9.55 -8.31 15.94
C CYS A 456 8.79 -9.47 15.30
N HIS A 457 7.51 -9.31 14.97
CA HIS A 457 6.71 -10.33 14.29
C HIS A 457 7.21 -10.55 12.85
N PRO A 458 7.26 -11.79 12.31
CA PRO A 458 7.60 -12.02 10.91
C PRO A 458 6.67 -11.27 9.94
N GLY A 459 7.22 -10.80 8.82
CA GLY A 459 6.53 -10.04 7.79
C GLY A 459 7.06 -8.61 7.63
N LYS A 460 6.70 -7.92 6.53
CA LYS A 460 7.04 -6.51 6.30
C LYS A 460 6.10 -5.60 7.08
N LYS A 461 6.42 -4.32 7.21
CA LYS A 461 5.74 -3.39 8.13
C LYS A 461 5.12 -2.23 7.38
N LEU A 462 3.96 -1.78 7.85
CA LEU A 462 3.31 -0.55 7.39
C LEU A 462 2.66 0.16 8.57
N LEU A 463 2.85 1.48 8.62
CA LEU A 463 2.21 2.36 9.60
C LEU A 463 1.68 3.61 8.88
N PHE A 464 0.41 3.93 9.12
CA PHE A 464 -0.21 5.13 8.57
C PHE A 464 0.24 6.39 9.30
N MET A 465 0.43 7.47 8.53
CA MET A 465 0.86 8.79 8.98
C MET A 465 0.10 9.30 10.21
N GLY A 466 0.82 9.94 11.12
CA GLY A 466 0.30 10.45 12.40
C GLY A 466 0.31 9.41 13.53
N SER A 467 0.30 8.12 13.20
CA SER A 467 0.35 7.05 14.20
C SER A 467 1.73 6.94 14.87
N GLU A 468 2.80 7.32 14.16
CA GLU A 468 4.18 7.24 14.62
C GLU A 468 4.51 8.14 15.80
N TYR A 469 3.74 9.20 16.01
CA TYR A 469 3.87 10.06 17.19
C TYR A 469 2.65 9.98 18.13
N GLY A 470 1.72 9.05 17.86
CA GLY A 470 0.52 8.88 18.67
C GLY A 470 -0.45 10.04 18.53
N GLN A 471 -0.80 10.43 17.30
CA GLN A 471 -1.83 11.44 17.02
C GLN A 471 -3.09 11.16 17.83
N PHE A 472 -3.66 12.21 18.41
CA PHE A 472 -4.74 12.06 19.37
C PHE A 472 -6.08 11.78 18.70
N LEU A 473 -6.47 12.57 17.69
CA LEU A 473 -7.73 12.38 16.95
C LEU A 473 -7.57 11.35 15.82
N GLU A 474 -8.70 10.81 15.39
CA GLU A 474 -8.79 10.07 14.14
C GLU A 474 -8.31 10.91 12.96
N TRP A 475 -7.79 10.24 11.94
CA TRP A 475 -7.42 10.91 10.72
C TRP A 475 -8.63 11.54 10.02
N LYS A 476 -8.41 12.73 9.43
CA LYS A 476 -9.37 13.48 8.63
C LYS A 476 -8.73 13.89 7.32
N SER A 477 -9.32 13.49 6.22
CA SER A 477 -8.77 13.76 4.89
C SER A 477 -8.80 15.25 4.50
N GLU A 478 -9.68 16.04 5.11
CA GLU A 478 -9.86 17.46 4.81
C GLU A 478 -9.03 18.39 5.72
N GLU A 479 -8.36 17.83 6.73
CA GLU A 479 -7.49 18.56 7.66
C GLU A 479 -6.05 18.02 7.54
N GLN A 480 -5.06 18.80 7.92
CA GLN A 480 -3.70 18.27 8.08
C GLN A 480 -3.60 17.43 9.35
N LEU A 481 -2.52 16.64 9.44
CA LEU A 481 -2.18 15.93 10.69
C LEU A 481 -2.07 16.91 11.86
N GLU A 482 -2.34 16.42 13.07
CA GLU A 482 -2.27 17.22 14.30
C GLU A 482 -0.81 17.45 14.74
N TRP A 483 -0.04 18.16 13.92
CA TRP A 483 1.38 18.47 14.21
C TRP A 483 1.61 19.16 15.55
N SER A 484 0.61 19.90 16.06
CA SER A 484 0.62 20.51 17.39
C SER A 484 0.71 19.50 18.53
N ASN A 485 0.33 18.24 18.30
CA ASN A 485 0.53 17.19 19.30
C ASN A 485 2.02 17.02 19.67
N LEU A 486 2.94 17.33 18.77
CA LEU A 486 4.39 17.26 19.04
C LEU A 486 4.90 18.30 20.05
N GLU A 487 4.11 19.29 20.41
CA GLU A 487 4.39 20.20 21.52
C GLU A 487 4.26 19.51 22.88
N ASP A 488 3.49 18.42 22.94
CA ASP A 488 3.41 17.56 24.12
C ASP A 488 4.65 16.65 24.21
N PRO A 489 5.37 16.67 25.34
CA PRO A 489 6.58 15.86 25.51
C PRO A 489 6.39 14.35 25.29
N MET A 490 5.20 13.80 25.58
CA MET A 490 4.96 12.37 25.39
C MET A 490 4.82 12.01 23.90
N ASN A 491 4.15 12.83 23.11
CA ASN A 491 4.08 12.64 21.65
C ASN A 491 5.46 12.83 20.99
N ALA A 492 6.23 13.83 21.42
CA ALA A 492 7.60 14.02 20.95
C ALA A 492 8.49 12.82 21.26
N LYS A 493 8.38 12.26 22.46
CA LYS A 493 9.08 11.02 22.88
C LYS A 493 8.60 9.80 22.10
N MET A 494 7.30 9.70 21.80
CA MET A 494 6.77 8.62 20.96
C MET A 494 7.30 8.69 19.51
N LYS A 495 7.37 9.88 18.93
CA LYS A 495 8.03 10.10 17.63
C LYS A 495 9.48 9.60 17.67
N HIS A 496 10.22 10.00 18.70
CA HIS A 496 11.60 9.56 18.88
C HIS A 496 11.70 8.04 19.04
N PHE A 497 10.84 7.43 19.87
CA PHE A 497 10.76 5.98 20.03
C PHE A 497 10.56 5.28 18.68
N THR A 498 9.58 5.72 17.89
CA THR A 498 9.27 5.09 16.60
C THR A 498 10.44 5.23 15.61
N SER A 499 11.12 6.39 15.59
CA SER A 499 12.32 6.59 14.77
C SER A 499 13.43 5.61 15.17
N GLN A 500 13.71 5.45 16.47
CA GLN A 500 14.73 4.53 16.96
C GLN A 500 14.34 3.06 16.76
N LEU A 501 13.06 2.72 16.88
CA LEU A 501 12.54 1.38 16.62
C LEU A 501 12.67 1.01 15.12
N ASN A 502 12.42 1.95 14.22
CA ASN A 502 12.62 1.78 12.79
C ASN A 502 14.12 1.58 12.46
N GLN A 503 15.02 2.31 13.13
CA GLN A 503 16.45 2.11 13.01
C GLN A 503 16.86 0.73 13.54
N PHE A 504 16.34 0.33 14.70
CA PHE A 504 16.55 -1.00 15.27
C PHE A 504 16.15 -2.13 14.31
N TYR A 505 14.99 -1.98 13.63
CA TYR A 505 14.56 -2.91 12.58
C TYR A 505 15.58 -3.03 11.44
N LYS A 506 16.09 -1.91 10.95
CA LYS A 506 17.09 -1.89 9.86
C LYS A 506 18.41 -2.57 10.27
N ASP A 507 18.84 -2.38 11.50
CA ASP A 507 20.14 -2.83 12.01
C ASP A 507 20.19 -4.32 12.35
N HIS A 508 19.03 -4.93 12.65
CA HIS A 508 18.96 -6.33 13.07
C HIS A 508 18.38 -7.22 11.95
N ARG A 509 19.29 -7.86 11.21
CA ARG A 509 18.95 -8.68 10.04
C ARG A 509 17.99 -9.82 10.34
N CYS A 510 18.07 -10.40 11.52
CA CYS A 510 17.16 -11.46 11.96
C CYS A 510 15.67 -11.03 11.99
N LEU A 511 15.36 -9.72 11.96
CA LEU A 511 14.00 -9.22 11.91
C LEU A 511 13.39 -9.18 10.51
N TRP A 512 14.20 -9.33 9.44
CA TRP A 512 13.72 -9.18 8.07
C TRP A 512 14.37 -10.11 7.02
N GLU A 513 15.46 -10.80 7.36
CA GLU A 513 16.22 -11.60 6.40
C GLU A 513 15.58 -12.96 6.10
N ILE A 514 14.84 -13.52 7.09
CA ILE A 514 14.11 -14.77 6.97
C ILE A 514 12.65 -14.51 7.43
N ASP A 515 11.86 -13.87 6.57
CA ASP A 515 10.48 -13.48 6.85
C ASP A 515 9.43 -14.40 6.22
N THR A 516 9.87 -15.43 5.48
CA THR A 516 8.99 -16.29 4.69
C THR A 516 9.12 -17.79 5.05
N SER A 517 9.80 -18.08 6.16
CA SER A 517 10.05 -19.46 6.61
C SER A 517 10.09 -19.55 8.13
N TYR A 518 9.67 -20.72 8.67
CA TYR A 518 9.80 -21.03 10.09
C TYR A 518 11.25 -21.07 10.58
N ASP A 519 12.25 -21.12 9.69
CA ASP A 519 13.65 -20.99 10.07
C ASP A 519 13.98 -19.62 10.70
N GLY A 520 13.16 -18.60 10.42
CA GLY A 520 13.31 -17.23 10.93
C GLY A 520 12.74 -16.99 12.34
N ILE A 521 12.04 -17.97 12.91
CA ILE A 521 11.40 -17.83 14.22
C ILE A 521 11.42 -19.12 15.03
N GLU A 522 11.54 -19.00 16.36
CA GLU A 522 11.35 -20.09 17.31
C GLU A 522 10.50 -19.59 18.48
N ILE A 523 9.39 -20.23 18.75
CA ILE A 523 8.50 -19.87 19.87
C ILE A 523 9.08 -20.45 21.15
N ILE A 524 9.35 -19.58 22.12
CA ILE A 524 9.77 -19.98 23.49
C ILE A 524 8.53 -20.32 24.32
N ASP A 525 7.60 -19.36 24.42
CA ASP A 525 6.37 -19.54 25.18
C ASP A 525 5.24 -18.69 24.61
N ALA A 526 4.24 -19.34 24.04
CA ALA A 526 2.99 -18.74 23.56
C ALA A 526 1.78 -19.10 24.42
N ASP A 527 1.97 -19.80 25.55
CA ASP A 527 0.88 -20.32 26.40
C ASP A 527 0.78 -19.61 27.75
N ASN A 528 1.64 -18.62 28.03
CA ASN A 528 1.65 -17.90 29.29
C ASN A 528 0.53 -16.85 29.36
N ARG A 529 -0.71 -17.31 29.15
CA ARG A 529 -1.92 -16.47 29.12
C ARG A 529 -2.22 -15.84 30.49
N ASP A 530 -1.97 -16.56 31.59
CA ASP A 530 -2.28 -16.07 32.94
C ASP A 530 -1.48 -14.82 33.31
N GLN A 531 -0.29 -14.67 32.76
CA GLN A 531 0.55 -13.50 32.91
C GLN A 531 0.47 -12.53 31.72
N SER A 532 -0.19 -12.91 30.62
CA SER A 532 -0.21 -12.20 29.34
C SER A 532 1.21 -11.88 28.85
N VAL A 533 2.09 -12.89 28.85
CA VAL A 533 3.48 -12.78 28.41
C VAL A 533 3.73 -13.71 27.24
N LEU A 534 4.27 -13.15 26.15
CA LEU A 534 4.70 -13.86 24.96
C LEU A 534 6.22 -13.81 24.83
N SER A 535 6.84 -14.93 24.47
CA SER A 535 8.28 -14.95 24.17
C SER A 535 8.61 -15.82 22.97
N PHE A 536 9.50 -15.31 22.12
CA PHE A 536 10.00 -16.00 20.91
C PHE A 536 11.39 -15.50 20.53
N ILE A 537 12.06 -16.23 19.64
CA ILE A 537 13.36 -15.87 19.08
C ILE A 537 13.18 -15.56 17.59
N ARG A 538 13.71 -14.42 17.14
CA ARG A 538 13.92 -14.13 15.73
C ARG A 538 15.32 -14.57 15.34
N LYS A 539 15.42 -15.28 14.21
CA LYS A 539 16.67 -15.87 13.70
C LYS A 539 16.99 -15.30 12.32
N GLY A 540 18.23 -14.91 12.12
CA GLY A 540 18.76 -14.49 10.82
C GLY A 540 19.74 -15.53 10.27
N LYS A 541 20.23 -15.26 9.05
CA LYS A 541 21.37 -15.96 8.50
C LYS A 541 22.60 -15.63 9.37
N LYS A 542 23.63 -16.46 9.36
CA LYS A 542 24.87 -16.27 10.11
C LYS A 542 24.73 -16.23 11.65
N ASP A 543 23.83 -17.02 12.20
CA ASP A 543 23.64 -17.18 13.66
C ASP A 543 23.22 -15.89 14.41
N GLU A 544 22.75 -14.86 13.74
CA GLU A 544 22.16 -13.71 14.41
C GLU A 544 20.80 -14.11 15.00
N MET A 545 20.59 -13.77 16.26
CA MET A 545 19.32 -14.01 16.95
C MET A 545 18.99 -12.91 17.94
N LEU A 546 17.71 -12.62 18.06
CA LEU A 546 17.12 -11.77 19.10
C LEU A 546 16.06 -12.55 19.88
N VAL A 547 16.13 -12.51 21.19
CA VAL A 547 15.12 -13.06 22.11
C VAL A 547 14.15 -11.94 22.44
N CYS A 548 12.90 -12.08 22.03
CA CYS A 548 11.85 -11.07 22.18
C CYS A 548 10.87 -11.50 23.26
N VAL A 549 10.66 -10.68 24.28
CA VAL A 549 9.76 -10.95 25.39
C VAL A 549 8.81 -9.78 25.59
N PHE A 550 7.51 -10.04 25.56
CA PHE A 550 6.44 -9.05 25.63
C PHE A 550 5.58 -9.30 26.85
N ASN A 551 5.51 -8.34 27.76
CA ASN A 551 4.56 -8.30 28.87
C ASN A 551 3.40 -7.37 28.49
N MET A 552 2.24 -7.95 28.27
CA MET A 552 1.04 -7.22 27.83
C MET A 552 0.10 -6.91 29.01
N ALA A 553 0.62 -6.99 30.25
CA ALA A 553 -0.08 -6.65 31.48
C ALA A 553 0.60 -5.49 32.20
N PRO A 554 -0.16 -4.62 32.90
CA PRO A 554 0.39 -3.46 33.63
C PRO A 554 1.02 -3.85 35.00
N VAL A 555 1.79 -4.94 35.01
CA VAL A 555 2.43 -5.50 36.20
C VAL A 555 3.89 -5.80 35.87
N GLU A 556 4.83 -5.14 36.54
CA GLU A 556 6.26 -5.48 36.50
C GLU A 556 6.49 -6.90 37.04
N ARG A 557 7.33 -7.67 36.35
CA ARG A 557 7.65 -9.04 36.76
C ARG A 557 9.12 -9.15 37.10
N LYS A 558 9.38 -9.18 38.40
CA LYS A 558 10.72 -9.43 38.96
C LYS A 558 11.06 -10.92 38.83
N ASP A 559 12.34 -11.19 38.64
CA ASP A 559 12.87 -12.55 38.53
C ASP A 559 12.12 -13.42 37.48
N PHE A 560 11.69 -12.79 36.36
CA PHE A 560 11.02 -13.49 35.29
C PHE A 560 12.03 -14.36 34.55
N THR A 561 11.71 -15.65 34.40
CA THR A 561 12.63 -16.64 33.85
C THR A 561 12.06 -17.23 32.54
N ILE A 562 12.91 -17.31 31.52
CA ILE A 562 12.64 -18.00 30.25
C ILE A 562 13.69 -19.04 29.93
N GLY A 563 13.35 -20.04 29.13
CA GLY A 563 14.28 -21.00 28.57
C GLY A 563 14.96 -20.49 27.30
N LEU A 564 16.22 -20.87 27.10
CA LEU A 564 16.99 -20.48 25.91
C LEU A 564 17.76 -21.66 25.32
N PRO A 565 17.92 -21.72 23.97
CA PRO A 565 18.64 -22.80 23.29
C PRO A 565 20.16 -22.72 23.42
N VAL A 566 20.72 -21.55 23.79
CA VAL A 566 22.16 -21.29 23.74
C VAL A 566 22.64 -20.75 25.10
N ALA A 567 23.64 -21.43 25.66
CA ALA A 567 24.36 -20.94 26.84
C ALA A 567 25.15 -19.69 26.47
N GLY A 568 25.00 -18.61 27.23
CA GLY A 568 25.65 -17.35 26.89
C GLY A 568 25.50 -16.24 27.90
N ILE A 569 26.17 -15.16 27.61
CA ILE A 569 25.96 -13.87 28.23
C ILE A 569 25.09 -13.07 27.28
N TYR A 570 23.93 -12.62 27.74
CA TYR A 570 22.98 -11.83 26.97
C TYR A 570 22.97 -10.40 27.47
N GLU A 571 22.77 -9.44 26.57
CA GLU A 571 22.56 -8.04 26.89
C GLU A 571 21.16 -7.61 26.38
N GLU A 572 20.46 -6.83 27.17
CA GLU A 572 19.22 -6.20 26.74
C GLU A 572 19.55 -5.09 25.76
N VAL A 573 19.07 -5.20 24.52
CA VAL A 573 19.35 -4.24 23.44
C VAL A 573 18.17 -3.34 23.14
N TRP A 574 17.00 -3.65 23.66
CA TRP A 574 15.79 -2.86 23.55
C TRP A 574 14.89 -3.05 24.78
N ASN A 575 14.37 -1.94 25.31
CA ASN A 575 13.41 -1.93 26.40
C ASN A 575 12.44 -0.76 26.16
N THR A 576 11.15 -1.05 26.07
CA THR A 576 10.12 -0.06 25.72
C THR A 576 9.81 0.93 26.85
N GLU A 577 10.27 0.66 28.08
CA GLU A 577 9.93 1.45 29.25
C GLU A 577 11.07 2.37 29.74
N LEU A 578 12.06 2.65 28.88
CA LEU A 578 13.10 3.64 29.21
C LEU A 578 12.55 5.08 29.27
N GLU A 579 13.10 5.89 30.18
CA GLU A 579 12.70 7.30 30.38
C GLU A 579 12.88 8.16 29.12
N GLU A 580 13.82 7.81 28.25
CA GLU A 580 14.08 8.53 26.99
C GLU A 580 12.87 8.56 26.06
N TRP A 581 12.02 7.52 26.05
CA TRP A 581 10.76 7.48 25.33
C TRP A 581 9.50 7.53 26.20
N GLY A 582 9.63 8.02 27.41
CA GLY A 582 8.51 8.29 28.31
C GLY A 582 8.08 7.13 29.20
N GLY A 583 8.90 6.09 29.29
CA GLY A 583 8.78 5.05 30.30
C GLY A 583 9.30 5.49 31.67
N VAL A 584 9.41 4.54 32.61
CA VAL A 584 9.82 4.78 34.00
C VAL A 584 11.17 4.17 34.37
N TRP A 585 11.82 3.49 33.42
CA TRP A 585 13.11 2.86 33.63
C TRP A 585 14.25 3.78 33.20
N LYS A 586 15.27 3.94 34.07
CA LYS A 586 16.43 4.81 33.80
C LYS A 586 17.47 4.17 32.91
N GLU A 587 17.59 2.88 32.97
CA GLU A 587 18.63 2.11 32.27
C GLU A 587 18.10 0.73 31.86
N HIS A 588 18.74 0.12 30.88
CA HIS A 588 18.51 -1.26 30.50
C HIS A 588 18.81 -2.22 31.66
N ASN A 589 18.23 -3.43 31.59
CA ASN A 589 18.73 -4.52 32.42
C ASN A 589 20.23 -4.70 32.16
N GLN A 590 20.95 -5.06 33.23
CA GLN A 590 22.37 -5.40 33.10
C GLN A 590 22.52 -6.68 32.24
N THR A 591 23.73 -6.84 31.70
CA THR A 591 24.12 -8.08 31.01
C THR A 591 23.94 -9.28 31.94
N VAL A 592 23.19 -10.29 31.49
CA VAL A 592 22.82 -11.47 32.29
C VAL A 592 23.44 -12.73 31.67
N GLN A 593 23.99 -13.58 32.50
CA GLN A 593 24.50 -14.89 32.08
C GLN A 593 23.43 -15.96 32.27
N THR A 594 23.25 -16.84 31.29
CA THR A 594 22.36 -18.00 31.41
C THR A 594 22.86 -18.94 32.53
N GLN A 595 21.91 -19.61 33.17
CA GLN A 595 22.15 -20.65 34.15
C GLN A 595 21.70 -22.00 33.57
N GLU A 596 22.39 -23.07 33.97
CA GLU A 596 21.94 -24.42 33.69
C GLU A 596 20.67 -24.71 34.48
N GLY A 597 19.61 -25.11 33.79
CA GLY A 597 18.32 -25.43 34.41
C GLY A 597 17.31 -25.84 33.34
N LEU A 598 16.50 -26.80 33.65
CA LEU A 598 15.43 -27.25 32.73
C LEU A 598 14.24 -26.28 32.82
N TRP A 599 13.89 -25.70 31.68
CA TRP A 599 12.70 -24.87 31.52
C TRP A 599 12.00 -25.28 30.22
N LYS A 600 10.85 -25.96 30.32
CA LYS A 600 10.23 -26.68 29.19
C LYS A 600 11.28 -27.57 28.49
N ASP A 601 11.53 -27.36 27.21
CA ASP A 601 12.49 -28.13 26.40
C ASP A 601 13.91 -27.54 26.36
N TYR A 602 14.17 -26.47 27.15
CA TYR A 602 15.46 -25.78 27.20
C TYR A 602 16.29 -26.16 28.42
N GLU A 603 17.59 -26.40 28.21
CA GLU A 603 18.56 -26.70 29.29
C GLU A 603 19.26 -25.45 29.85
N GLN A 604 18.95 -24.26 29.31
CA GLN A 604 19.49 -22.98 29.77
C GLN A 604 18.35 -22.05 30.14
N THR A 605 18.54 -21.25 31.18
CA THR A 605 17.56 -20.25 31.63
C THR A 605 18.17 -18.88 31.69
N LEU A 606 17.37 -17.85 31.40
CA LEU A 606 17.70 -16.43 31.59
C LEU A 606 16.66 -15.81 32.53
N THR A 607 17.14 -15.18 33.61
CA THR A 607 16.28 -14.53 34.61
C THR A 607 16.56 -13.02 34.65
N PHE A 608 15.52 -12.20 34.53
CA PHE A 608 15.60 -10.75 34.46
C PHE A 608 14.31 -10.09 34.97
N THR A 609 14.31 -8.77 35.12
CA THR A 609 13.08 -8.02 35.39
C THR A 609 12.43 -7.62 34.09
N LEU A 610 11.13 -7.93 33.92
CA LEU A 610 10.35 -7.59 32.74
C LEU A 610 9.42 -6.41 33.04
N PRO A 611 9.50 -5.29 32.29
CA PRO A 611 8.70 -4.11 32.58
C PRO A 611 7.19 -4.34 32.42
N ALA A 612 6.41 -3.57 33.16
CA ALA A 612 4.96 -3.53 33.04
C ALA A 612 4.56 -2.98 31.67
N MET A 613 3.56 -3.56 30.99
CA MET A 613 3.08 -3.17 29.67
C MET A 613 4.23 -2.93 28.67
N GLY A 614 5.33 -3.69 28.80
CA GLY A 614 6.56 -3.43 28.08
C GLY A 614 7.16 -4.64 27.40
N ALA A 615 8.08 -4.38 26.49
CA ALA A 615 8.87 -5.39 25.81
C ALA A 615 10.35 -5.26 26.17
N SER A 616 11.03 -6.40 26.27
CA SER A 616 12.46 -6.52 26.52
C SER A 616 13.07 -7.44 25.48
N ILE A 617 14.06 -6.95 24.73
CA ILE A 617 14.71 -7.69 23.66
C ILE A 617 16.18 -7.90 24.00
N TRP A 618 16.60 -9.16 23.87
CA TRP A 618 17.93 -9.60 24.28
C TRP A 618 18.73 -10.12 23.09
N LYS A 619 20.02 -9.77 23.09
CA LYS A 619 21.00 -10.25 22.10
C LYS A 619 22.11 -11.01 22.80
N ILE A 620 22.58 -12.11 22.20
CA ILE A 620 23.73 -12.82 22.74
C ILE A 620 25.01 -12.00 22.53
N LYS A 621 25.65 -11.64 23.60
CA LYS A 621 26.94 -10.92 23.61
C LYS A 621 28.13 -11.87 23.50
N ARG A 622 28.03 -13.02 24.17
CA ARG A 622 29.07 -14.05 24.15
C ARG A 622 28.48 -15.44 24.39
N ARG A 623 28.73 -16.37 23.50
CA ARG A 623 28.38 -17.79 23.70
C ARG A 623 29.31 -18.42 24.75
N LEU A 624 28.76 -19.23 25.62
CA LEU A 624 29.50 -20.02 26.60
C LEU A 624 29.55 -21.47 26.09
N LYS A 625 30.65 -22.16 26.41
CA LYS A 625 30.70 -23.61 26.16
C LYS A 625 29.80 -24.31 27.17
N PRO A 626 28.95 -25.27 26.76
CA PRO A 626 28.24 -26.10 27.74
C PRO A 626 29.25 -26.72 28.73
N ALA A 627 28.89 -26.75 30.00
CA ALA A 627 29.70 -27.48 30.96
C ALA A 627 29.83 -28.93 30.50
N LYS A 628 31.04 -29.48 30.52
CA LYS A 628 31.22 -30.91 30.19
C LYS A 628 30.40 -31.69 31.19
N LYS A 629 29.38 -32.45 30.73
CA LYS A 629 28.71 -33.44 31.58
C LYS A 629 29.82 -34.29 32.21
N LYS A 630 29.98 -34.25 33.51
CA LYS A 630 30.82 -35.22 34.24
C LYS A 630 30.11 -36.57 34.03
N GLU A 631 30.72 -37.47 33.29
CA GLU A 631 30.34 -38.86 33.15
C GLU A 631 30.27 -39.54 34.53
#